data_695095bcf59d3c974d4d2be89c363979
#
_entry.id   695095bcf59d3c974d4d2be89c363979
#
_cell.length_a   1.000
_cell.length_b   1.000
_cell.length_c   1.000
_cell.angle_alpha   90.00
_cell.angle_beta   90.00
_cell.angle_gamma   90.00
#
_symmetry.space_group_name_H-M   'P 1'
#
loop_
_entity.id
_entity.type
_entity.pdbx_description
1 polymer ?
#
loop_
_entity_poly.entity_id
_entity_poly.type
_entity_poly.pdbx_seq_one_letter_code
_entity_poly.pdbx_strand_id
1 'polypeptide(L)'
;NISLERARTIKSTFMAEGALCAATLYVPQDARPDQELPAILMLGGWGSIQRAMTSSFTHSFVEAGFAVMEFDYPGWGDSGGFPRQGINPWRRTRVADTALAHLKSQSMVAAHQITLWGTSFGGGHVVDLATQHPELKGAIIQVPMLDGLAATLATPPARLLRLVSLGTLDQFKPGAQIYIPTLAPEGEFGTMDRDGAWDAMEVAMDALKGRGYDNRVAAKSVLTMPFYRPWLRLKHVKIPMLMIGATGDTVAPFVSDKVRRVGNPHVQVIEIDANHFDPYFDPLFPGVLAHQLKFLRR
;
A
#
# COMPACT_ATOMS: atom_id res chain seq x y z
N ASN A 1 10.28 -19.28 -3.65
CA ASN A 1 8.95 -19.73 -4.12
C ASN A 1 8.04 -19.94 -2.91
N ILE A 2 7.43 -18.87 -2.41
CA ILE A 2 6.39 -18.99 -1.40
C ILE A 2 5.09 -19.21 -2.17
N SER A 3 4.65 -20.46 -2.23
CA SER A 3 3.40 -20.79 -2.90
C SER A 3 2.22 -20.48 -1.98
N LEU A 4 1.22 -19.78 -2.49
CA LEU A 4 -0.08 -19.61 -1.83
C LEU A 4 -0.91 -20.93 -1.86
N GLU A 5 -0.27 -22.07 -2.01
CA GLU A 5 -0.91 -23.39 -2.14
C GLU A 5 -1.68 -23.82 -0.88
N ARG A 6 -1.44 -23.16 0.25
CA ARG A 6 -2.17 -23.41 1.50
C ARG A 6 -3.28 -22.40 1.80
N ALA A 7 -3.57 -21.51 0.86
CA ALA A 7 -4.66 -20.58 0.98
C ALA A 7 -5.75 -20.89 -0.02
N ARG A 8 -7.02 -20.83 0.44
CA ARG A 8 -8.16 -20.81 -0.44
C ARG A 8 -8.47 -19.36 -0.82
N THR A 9 -8.75 -19.12 -2.10
CA THR A 9 -9.04 -17.79 -2.62
C THR A 9 -10.51 -17.63 -2.94
N ILE A 10 -11.09 -16.51 -2.54
CA ILE A 10 -12.48 -16.15 -2.85
C ILE A 10 -12.43 -14.81 -3.58
N LYS A 11 -12.69 -14.84 -4.88
CA LYS A 11 -12.73 -13.63 -5.71
C LYS A 11 -14.09 -12.97 -5.61
N SER A 12 -14.08 -11.64 -5.56
CA SER A 12 -15.29 -10.83 -5.53
C SER A 12 -15.05 -9.47 -6.18
N THR A 13 -16.10 -8.69 -6.29
CA THR A 13 -16.05 -7.33 -6.82
C THR A 13 -16.87 -6.41 -5.94
N PHE A 14 -16.53 -5.12 -5.95
CA PHE A 14 -17.32 -4.07 -5.29
C PHE A 14 -17.26 -2.79 -6.11
N MET A 15 -18.29 -1.98 -6.01
CA MET A 15 -18.34 -0.68 -6.67
C MET A 15 -17.76 0.39 -5.75
N ALA A 16 -16.82 1.15 -6.27
CA ALA A 16 -16.24 2.28 -5.56
C ALA A 16 -15.87 3.40 -6.55
N GLU A 17 -16.24 4.64 -6.23
CA GLU A 17 -15.91 5.81 -7.03
C GLU A 17 -16.23 5.64 -8.53
N GLY A 18 -17.39 5.03 -8.82
CA GLY A 18 -17.85 4.80 -10.19
C GLY A 18 -17.15 3.67 -10.95
N ALA A 19 -16.35 2.86 -10.28
CA ALA A 19 -15.60 1.77 -10.90
C ALA A 19 -15.89 0.43 -10.23
N LEU A 20 -15.89 -0.63 -11.03
CA LEU A 20 -15.97 -2.00 -10.52
C LEU A 20 -14.56 -2.45 -10.12
N CYS A 21 -14.35 -2.65 -8.83
CA CYS A 21 -13.06 -3.03 -8.27
C CYS A 21 -13.00 -4.54 -8.03
N ALA A 22 -11.87 -5.14 -8.38
CA ALA A 22 -11.59 -6.55 -8.15
C ALA A 22 -10.94 -6.75 -6.79
N ALA A 23 -11.41 -7.73 -6.03
CA ALA A 23 -10.89 -8.11 -4.73
C ALA A 23 -10.69 -9.62 -4.63
N THR A 24 -9.72 -10.00 -3.81
CA THR A 24 -9.46 -11.40 -3.47
C THR A 24 -9.36 -11.54 -1.96
N LEU A 25 -10.17 -12.42 -1.39
CA LEU A 25 -10.07 -12.82 0.01
C LEU A 25 -9.29 -14.14 0.08
N TYR A 26 -8.22 -14.13 0.84
CA TYR A 26 -7.40 -15.32 1.13
C TYR A 26 -7.78 -15.83 2.52
N VAL A 27 -8.10 -17.12 2.62
CA VAL A 27 -8.42 -17.77 3.91
C VAL A 27 -7.59 -19.04 4.05
N PRO A 28 -7.34 -19.51 5.30
CA PRO A 28 -6.66 -20.78 5.50
C PRO A 28 -7.39 -21.92 4.77
N GLN A 29 -6.63 -22.87 4.21
CA GLN A 29 -7.18 -23.97 3.41
C GLN A 29 -8.19 -24.82 4.19
N ASP A 30 -7.97 -24.99 5.48
CA ASP A 30 -8.78 -25.78 6.40
C ASP A 30 -9.90 -24.99 7.08
N ALA A 31 -10.03 -23.70 6.81
CA ALA A 31 -11.11 -22.89 7.40
C ALA A 31 -12.48 -23.36 6.92
N ARG A 32 -13.41 -23.52 7.86
CA ARG A 32 -14.78 -23.90 7.54
C ARG A 32 -15.54 -22.73 6.93
N PRO A 33 -16.50 -22.99 6.01
CA PRO A 33 -17.31 -21.94 5.38
C PRO A 33 -18.14 -21.09 6.35
N ASP A 34 -18.45 -21.64 7.54
CA ASP A 34 -19.24 -21.00 8.61
C ASP A 34 -18.37 -20.35 9.67
N GLN A 35 -17.04 -20.43 9.53
CA GLN A 35 -16.09 -19.89 10.48
C GLN A 35 -15.84 -18.40 10.19
N GLU A 36 -16.02 -17.56 11.20
CA GLU A 36 -15.60 -16.16 11.16
C GLU A 36 -14.15 -16.02 11.63
N LEU A 37 -13.33 -15.39 10.80
CA LEU A 37 -11.89 -15.21 11.04
C LEU A 37 -11.56 -13.75 11.33
N PRO A 38 -10.57 -13.47 12.19
CA PRO A 38 -9.99 -12.16 12.23
C PRO A 38 -9.40 -11.84 10.85
N ALA A 39 -9.49 -10.59 10.43
CA ALA A 39 -9.15 -10.25 9.05
C ALA A 39 -8.22 -9.05 8.96
N ILE A 40 -7.53 -8.98 7.82
CA ILE A 40 -6.60 -7.91 7.48
C ILE A 40 -7.00 -7.37 6.10
N LEU A 41 -7.15 -6.05 6.01
CA LEU A 41 -7.27 -5.34 4.74
C LEU A 41 -5.89 -4.81 4.32
N MET A 42 -5.41 -5.24 3.16
CA MET A 42 -4.10 -4.85 2.63
C MET A 42 -4.24 -3.65 1.69
N LEU A 43 -3.53 -2.58 1.99
CA LEU A 43 -3.46 -1.38 1.14
C LEU A 43 -2.06 -1.30 0.51
N GLY A 44 -2.01 -1.54 -0.80
CA GLY A 44 -0.76 -1.51 -1.57
C GLY A 44 -0.26 -0.09 -1.83
N GLY A 45 1.00 0.00 -2.27
CA GLY A 45 1.69 1.25 -2.52
C GLY A 45 1.44 1.86 -3.91
N TRP A 46 2.28 2.82 -4.23
CA TRP A 46 2.27 3.52 -5.52
C TRP A 46 2.53 2.55 -6.68
N GLY A 47 1.56 2.44 -7.58
CA GLY A 47 1.65 1.55 -8.74
C GLY A 47 1.47 0.07 -8.42
N SER A 48 1.15 -0.30 -7.18
CA SER A 48 0.95 -1.69 -6.79
C SER A 48 -0.40 -2.23 -7.28
N ILE A 49 -0.40 -3.50 -7.63
CA ILE A 49 -1.59 -4.31 -7.88
C ILE A 49 -1.60 -5.51 -6.95
N GLN A 50 -2.71 -6.22 -6.88
CA GLN A 50 -2.81 -7.43 -6.05
C GLN A 50 -1.61 -8.34 -6.27
N ARG A 51 -1.02 -8.83 -5.18
CA ARG A 51 0.11 -9.78 -5.11
C ARG A 51 1.48 -9.22 -5.51
N ALA A 52 1.57 -8.01 -6.07
CA ALA A 52 2.83 -7.52 -6.63
C ALA A 52 3.96 -7.42 -5.58
N MET A 53 3.68 -6.89 -4.39
CA MET A 53 4.70 -6.76 -3.32
C MET A 53 4.21 -7.30 -1.97
N THR A 54 3.03 -7.91 -1.94
CA THR A 54 2.33 -8.25 -0.70
C THR A 54 2.27 -9.76 -0.44
N SER A 55 2.58 -10.60 -1.44
CA SER A 55 2.36 -12.05 -1.38
C SER A 55 2.99 -12.73 -0.17
N SER A 56 4.21 -12.36 0.22
CA SER A 56 4.88 -12.97 1.36
C SER A 56 4.21 -12.62 2.69
N PHE A 57 3.73 -11.39 2.83
CA PHE A 57 2.96 -10.96 4.00
C PHE A 57 1.60 -11.63 4.04
N THR A 58 0.86 -11.60 2.93
CA THR A 58 -0.45 -12.25 2.82
C THR A 58 -0.37 -13.72 3.17
N HIS A 59 0.58 -14.46 2.60
CA HIS A 59 0.81 -15.87 2.91
C HIS A 59 1.04 -16.10 4.42
N SER A 60 1.92 -15.30 5.02
CA SER A 60 2.28 -15.43 6.43
C SER A 60 1.09 -15.12 7.36
N PHE A 61 0.29 -14.14 7.02
CA PHE A 61 -0.90 -13.80 7.81
C PHE A 61 -2.00 -14.86 7.68
N VAL A 62 -2.19 -15.44 6.51
CA VAL A 62 -3.11 -16.58 6.32
C VAL A 62 -2.65 -17.80 7.11
N GLU A 63 -1.36 -18.11 7.10
CA GLU A 63 -0.80 -19.19 7.93
C GLU A 63 -1.00 -18.93 9.43
N ALA A 64 -1.01 -17.67 9.85
CA ALA A 64 -1.29 -17.28 11.23
C ALA A 64 -2.78 -17.32 11.61
N GLY A 65 -3.67 -17.67 10.67
CA GLY A 65 -5.10 -17.84 10.92
C GLY A 65 -5.98 -16.64 10.54
N PHE A 66 -5.45 -15.67 9.80
CA PHE A 66 -6.19 -14.50 9.36
C PHE A 66 -6.81 -14.70 7.98
N ALA A 67 -8.00 -14.13 7.77
CA ALA A 67 -8.47 -13.83 6.43
C ALA A 67 -7.79 -12.54 5.95
N VAL A 68 -7.31 -12.51 4.72
CA VAL A 68 -6.59 -11.36 4.16
C VAL A 68 -7.24 -10.95 2.85
N MET A 69 -7.65 -9.68 2.74
CA MET A 69 -8.19 -9.14 1.50
C MET A 69 -7.18 -8.22 0.82
N GLU A 70 -6.93 -8.50 -0.45
CA GLU A 70 -6.27 -7.58 -1.39
C GLU A 70 -7.27 -7.14 -2.45
N PHE A 71 -7.07 -5.95 -3.00
CA PHE A 71 -7.89 -5.42 -4.07
C PHE A 71 -7.07 -4.52 -4.99
N ASP A 72 -7.61 -4.28 -6.20
CA ASP A 72 -7.04 -3.30 -7.12
C ASP A 72 -7.83 -2.00 -7.07
N TYR A 73 -7.13 -0.88 -7.01
CA TYR A 73 -7.73 0.44 -7.12
C TYR A 73 -8.30 0.68 -8.52
N PRO A 74 -9.29 1.58 -8.67
CA PRO A 74 -9.79 1.98 -9.99
C PRO A 74 -8.66 2.39 -10.93
N GLY A 75 -8.69 1.87 -12.16
CA GLY A 75 -7.67 2.11 -13.17
C GLY A 75 -6.47 1.17 -13.12
N TRP A 76 -6.41 0.27 -12.14
CA TRP A 76 -5.27 -0.64 -11.91
C TRP A 76 -5.69 -2.11 -11.93
N GLY A 77 -4.76 -2.97 -12.33
CA GLY A 77 -4.94 -4.41 -12.28
C GLY A 77 -6.21 -4.88 -13.00
N ASP A 78 -6.97 -5.71 -12.30
CA ASP A 78 -8.23 -6.27 -12.79
C ASP A 78 -9.45 -5.36 -12.53
N SER A 79 -9.26 -4.21 -11.88
CA SER A 79 -10.33 -3.23 -11.67
C SER A 79 -10.60 -2.41 -12.91
N GLY A 80 -11.86 -2.01 -13.07
CA GLY A 80 -12.26 -1.02 -14.07
C GLY A 80 -11.85 0.40 -13.66
N GLY A 81 -12.37 1.38 -14.39
CA GLY A 81 -12.19 2.79 -14.07
C GLY A 81 -11.12 3.49 -14.89
N PHE A 82 -11.25 4.80 -14.89
CA PHE A 82 -10.38 5.72 -15.63
C PHE A 82 -9.95 6.88 -14.70
N PRO A 83 -8.81 7.52 -14.98
CA PRO A 83 -7.85 7.15 -16.03
C PRO A 83 -7.12 5.84 -15.71
N ARG A 84 -6.81 5.05 -16.76
CA ARG A 84 -5.98 3.84 -16.56
C ARG A 84 -4.61 4.25 -16.04
N GLN A 85 -4.11 3.50 -15.05
CA GLN A 85 -2.83 3.74 -14.39
C GLN A 85 -2.72 5.13 -13.72
N GLY A 86 -3.86 5.76 -13.40
CA GLY A 86 -3.91 7.02 -12.67
C GLY A 86 -3.93 6.82 -11.16
N ILE A 87 -3.32 7.77 -10.44
CA ILE A 87 -3.31 7.77 -8.97
C ILE A 87 -3.79 9.13 -8.47
N ASN A 88 -4.81 9.09 -7.63
CA ASN A 88 -5.24 10.21 -6.82
C ASN A 88 -5.37 9.71 -5.37
N PRO A 89 -4.57 10.22 -4.42
CA PRO A 89 -4.50 9.67 -3.07
C PRO A 89 -5.82 9.79 -2.31
N TRP A 90 -6.56 10.87 -2.51
CA TRP A 90 -7.85 11.07 -1.82
C TRP A 90 -8.93 10.14 -2.36
N ARG A 91 -8.96 9.92 -3.67
CA ARG A 91 -9.83 8.91 -4.29
C ARG A 91 -9.48 7.52 -3.76
N ARG A 92 -8.18 7.18 -3.66
CA ARG A 92 -7.74 5.90 -3.11
C ARG A 92 -8.19 5.70 -1.68
N THR A 93 -8.15 6.72 -0.84
CA THR A 93 -8.63 6.63 0.54
C THR A 93 -10.14 6.36 0.58
N ARG A 94 -10.93 7.01 -0.27
CA ARG A 94 -12.37 6.72 -0.39
C ARG A 94 -12.66 5.30 -0.89
N VAL A 95 -11.89 4.84 -1.87
CA VAL A 95 -11.99 3.45 -2.36
C VAL A 95 -11.62 2.45 -1.26
N ALA A 96 -10.56 2.72 -0.51
CA ALA A 96 -10.13 1.87 0.60
C ALA A 96 -11.20 1.79 1.71
N ASP A 97 -11.91 2.88 1.97
CA ASP A 97 -13.06 2.90 2.89
C ASP A 97 -14.18 1.96 2.40
N THR A 98 -14.50 2.00 1.11
CA THR A 98 -15.47 1.07 0.50
C THR A 98 -14.97 -0.38 0.54
N ALA A 99 -13.68 -0.60 0.30
CA ALA A 99 -13.06 -1.93 0.41
C ALA A 99 -13.17 -2.48 1.85
N LEU A 100 -13.02 -1.63 2.86
CA LEU A 100 -13.20 -2.01 4.25
C LEU A 100 -14.64 -2.46 4.52
N ALA A 101 -15.63 -1.74 4.03
CA ALA A 101 -17.03 -2.13 4.12
C ALA A 101 -17.29 -3.47 3.40
N HIS A 102 -16.68 -3.67 2.24
CA HIS A 102 -16.76 -4.92 1.51
C HIS A 102 -16.15 -6.10 2.28
N LEU A 103 -14.99 -5.89 2.92
CA LEU A 103 -14.38 -6.90 3.80
C LEU A 103 -15.29 -7.25 4.97
N LYS A 104 -15.88 -6.25 5.62
CA LYS A 104 -16.83 -6.45 6.74
C LYS A 104 -18.05 -7.27 6.33
N SER A 105 -18.46 -7.23 5.07
CA SER A 105 -19.63 -7.94 4.55
C SER A 105 -19.36 -9.41 4.20
N GLN A 106 -18.10 -9.84 4.22
CA GLN A 106 -17.75 -11.23 3.88
C GLN A 106 -18.15 -12.19 5.01
N SER A 107 -18.79 -13.30 4.65
CA SER A 107 -19.35 -14.26 5.63
C SER A 107 -18.29 -14.92 6.51
N MET A 108 -17.06 -15.06 6.00
CA MET A 108 -15.95 -15.67 6.75
C MET A 108 -15.12 -14.65 7.55
N VAL A 109 -15.59 -13.43 7.66
CA VAL A 109 -14.85 -12.34 8.33
C VAL A 109 -15.55 -11.93 9.61
N ALA A 110 -14.82 -11.95 10.72
CA ALA A 110 -15.26 -11.35 11.97
C ALA A 110 -15.15 -9.83 11.87
N ALA A 111 -16.24 -9.15 11.54
CA ALA A 111 -16.27 -7.72 11.24
C ALA A 111 -15.75 -6.81 12.38
N HIS A 112 -15.77 -7.31 13.61
CA HIS A 112 -15.25 -6.61 14.79
C HIS A 112 -13.76 -6.88 15.06
N GLN A 113 -13.10 -7.72 14.24
CA GLN A 113 -11.70 -8.10 14.40
C GLN A 113 -10.90 -7.82 13.12
N ILE A 114 -10.97 -6.59 12.64
CA ILE A 114 -10.27 -6.17 11.43
C ILE A 114 -9.08 -5.28 11.79
N THR A 115 -7.94 -5.60 11.22
CA THR A 115 -6.71 -4.79 11.26
C THR A 115 -6.42 -4.28 9.84
N LEU A 116 -6.06 -3.01 9.72
CA LEU A 116 -5.54 -2.46 8.47
C LEU A 116 -4.05 -2.75 8.34
N TRP A 117 -3.61 -3.02 7.15
CA TRP A 117 -2.20 -3.14 6.80
C TRP A 117 -1.89 -2.30 5.56
N GLY A 118 -0.86 -1.50 5.61
CA GLY A 118 -0.47 -0.69 4.47
C GLY A 118 1.04 -0.60 4.32
N THR A 119 1.49 -0.50 3.07
CA THR A 119 2.90 -0.35 2.75
C THR A 119 3.11 0.86 1.86
N SER A 120 4.19 1.61 2.11
CA SER A 120 4.57 2.77 1.31
C SER A 120 3.43 3.79 1.18
N PHE A 121 3.00 4.11 -0.03
CA PHE A 121 1.88 5.01 -0.28
C PHE A 121 0.58 4.55 0.42
N GLY A 122 0.36 3.24 0.45
CA GLY A 122 -0.77 2.63 1.18
C GLY A 122 -0.71 2.82 2.69
N GLY A 123 0.48 2.99 3.25
CA GLY A 123 0.66 3.34 4.67
C GLY A 123 0.05 4.69 5.03
N GLY A 124 0.15 5.67 4.13
CA GLY A 124 -0.55 6.95 4.28
C GLY A 124 -2.07 6.81 4.27
N HIS A 125 -2.59 5.95 3.39
CA HIS A 125 -4.03 5.67 3.32
C HIS A 125 -4.54 4.99 4.60
N VAL A 126 -3.72 4.11 5.19
CA VAL A 126 -4.05 3.49 6.49
C VAL A 126 -4.19 4.55 7.60
N VAL A 127 -3.31 5.55 7.64
CA VAL A 127 -3.44 6.65 8.60
C VAL A 127 -4.80 7.32 8.44
N ASP A 128 -5.19 7.64 7.21
CA ASP A 128 -6.48 8.29 6.94
C ASP A 128 -7.68 7.42 7.37
N LEU A 129 -7.68 6.14 7.02
CA LEU A 129 -8.75 5.23 7.42
C LEU A 129 -8.80 5.04 8.94
N ALA A 130 -7.66 4.90 9.58
CA ALA A 130 -7.58 4.71 11.03
C ALA A 130 -8.20 5.88 11.80
N THR A 131 -8.12 7.10 11.29
CA THR A 131 -8.77 8.25 11.93
C THR A 131 -10.30 8.21 11.83
N GLN A 132 -10.83 7.53 10.82
CA GLN A 132 -12.26 7.46 10.54
C GLN A 132 -12.94 6.24 11.16
N HIS A 133 -12.17 5.23 11.56
CA HIS A 133 -12.67 3.94 12.02
C HIS A 133 -12.10 3.55 13.38
N PRO A 134 -12.58 4.18 14.47
CA PRO A 134 -12.12 3.84 15.82
C PRO A 134 -12.55 2.44 16.30
N GLU A 135 -13.43 1.78 15.57
CA GLU A 135 -13.89 0.41 15.84
C GLU A 135 -12.89 -0.66 15.39
N LEU A 136 -11.90 -0.30 14.57
CA LEU A 136 -10.91 -1.26 14.11
C LEU A 136 -9.99 -1.73 15.23
N LYS A 137 -9.56 -2.99 15.14
CA LYS A 137 -8.70 -3.61 16.15
C LYS A 137 -7.30 -3.00 16.18
N GLY A 138 -6.78 -2.58 15.05
CA GLY A 138 -5.46 -1.97 14.94
C GLY A 138 -5.07 -1.69 13.50
N ALA A 139 -3.86 -1.19 13.34
CA ALA A 139 -3.28 -0.90 12.03
C ALA A 139 -1.78 -1.17 12.04
N ILE A 140 -1.27 -1.65 10.92
CA ILE A 140 0.16 -1.86 10.66
C ILE A 140 0.53 -1.06 9.43
N ILE A 141 1.57 -0.25 9.52
CA ILE A 141 2.15 0.44 8.36
C ILE A 141 3.65 0.22 8.31
N GLN A 142 4.19 0.04 7.12
CA GLN A 142 5.62 -0.12 6.88
C GLN A 142 6.09 0.77 5.75
N VAL A 143 7.33 1.25 5.86
CA VAL A 143 7.95 2.21 4.92
C VAL A 143 6.98 3.28 4.42
N PRO A 144 6.21 3.93 5.33
CA PRO A 144 5.03 4.68 4.94
C PRO A 144 5.37 6.00 4.25
N MET A 145 4.59 6.35 3.21
CA MET A 145 4.56 7.70 2.66
C MET A 145 3.68 8.58 3.56
N LEU A 146 4.30 9.27 4.49
CA LEU A 146 3.62 10.16 5.44
C LEU A 146 3.64 11.63 5.04
N ASP A 147 4.56 12.02 4.17
CA ASP A 147 4.72 13.42 3.75
C ASP A 147 5.19 13.51 2.31
N GLY A 148 4.23 13.67 1.40
CA GLY A 148 4.51 13.86 -0.02
C GLY A 148 5.26 15.17 -0.32
N LEU A 149 5.11 16.19 0.51
CA LEU A 149 5.90 17.42 0.37
C LEU A 149 7.38 17.17 0.66
N ALA A 150 7.69 16.43 1.72
CA ALA A 150 9.07 16.07 2.03
C ALA A 150 9.70 15.23 0.89
N ALA A 151 8.96 14.28 0.34
CA ALA A 151 9.41 13.49 -0.81
C ALA A 151 9.66 14.36 -2.05
N THR A 152 8.79 15.33 -2.31
CA THR A 152 8.92 16.28 -3.42
C THR A 152 10.17 17.15 -3.26
N LEU A 153 10.38 17.70 -2.08
CA LEU A 153 11.54 18.56 -1.78
C LEU A 153 12.86 17.77 -1.80
N ALA A 154 12.83 16.48 -1.54
CA ALA A 154 14.01 15.60 -1.64
C ALA A 154 14.32 15.16 -3.09
N THR A 155 13.44 15.43 -4.04
CA THR A 155 13.65 15.09 -5.44
C THR A 155 14.64 16.06 -6.09
N PRO A 156 15.65 15.56 -6.83
CA PRO A 156 16.59 16.45 -7.54
C PRO A 156 15.87 17.43 -8.46
N PRO A 157 16.29 18.73 -8.51
CA PRO A 157 15.55 19.78 -9.22
C PRO A 157 15.26 19.49 -10.70
N ALA A 158 16.25 18.97 -11.43
CA ALA A 158 16.07 18.66 -12.86
C ALA A 158 15.01 17.54 -13.07
N ARG A 159 15.03 16.52 -12.23
CA ARG A 159 14.06 15.44 -12.24
C ARG A 159 12.66 15.94 -11.85
N LEU A 160 12.59 16.76 -10.79
CA LEU A 160 11.33 17.37 -10.35
C LEU A 160 10.71 18.21 -11.47
N LEU A 161 11.50 19.03 -12.16
CA LEU A 161 11.05 19.84 -13.28
C LEU A 161 10.46 18.95 -14.40
N ARG A 162 11.13 17.85 -14.73
CA ARG A 162 10.64 16.90 -15.75
C ARG A 162 9.33 16.25 -15.34
N LEU A 163 9.22 15.77 -14.10
CA LEU A 163 8.00 15.16 -13.56
C LEU A 163 6.83 16.16 -13.59
N VAL A 164 7.03 17.36 -13.09
CA VAL A 164 6.00 18.40 -13.04
C VAL A 164 5.60 18.84 -14.44
N SER A 165 6.54 18.99 -15.37
CA SER A 165 6.26 19.37 -16.75
C SER A 165 5.39 18.32 -17.45
N LEU A 166 5.74 17.04 -17.34
CA LEU A 166 4.96 15.95 -17.93
C LEU A 166 3.59 15.82 -17.26
N GLY A 167 3.51 15.95 -15.94
CA GLY A 167 2.27 15.91 -15.20
C GLY A 167 1.33 17.06 -15.56
N THR A 168 1.85 18.25 -15.71
CA THR A 168 1.09 19.44 -16.13
C THR A 168 0.58 19.30 -17.56
N LEU A 169 1.42 18.79 -18.45
CA LEU A 169 1.03 18.53 -19.83
C LEU A 169 -0.10 17.49 -19.91
N ASP A 170 0.01 16.41 -19.16
CA ASP A 170 -1.02 15.37 -19.07
C ASP A 170 -2.34 15.91 -18.50
N GLN A 171 -2.25 16.79 -17.50
CA GLN A 171 -3.44 17.36 -16.83
C GLN A 171 -4.20 18.34 -17.74
N PHE A 172 -3.51 19.19 -18.48
CA PHE A 172 -4.11 20.36 -19.11
C PHE A 172 -4.18 20.30 -20.62
N LYS A 173 -3.45 19.42 -21.30
CA LYS A 173 -3.54 19.23 -22.74
C LYS A 173 -4.70 18.32 -23.09
N PRO A 174 -5.76 18.80 -23.80
CA PRO A 174 -6.90 17.97 -24.16
C PRO A 174 -6.47 16.72 -24.96
N GLY A 175 -6.98 15.55 -24.56
CA GLY A 175 -6.68 14.27 -25.22
C GLY A 175 -5.29 13.72 -24.93
N ALA A 176 -4.46 14.39 -24.13
CA ALA A 176 -3.18 13.86 -23.74
C ALA A 176 -3.37 12.64 -22.82
N GLN A 177 -2.59 11.59 -23.11
CA GLN A 177 -2.41 10.43 -22.23
C GLN A 177 -0.91 10.21 -22.11
N ILE A 178 -0.29 10.88 -21.14
CA ILE A 178 1.15 10.84 -20.93
C ILE A 178 1.41 9.93 -19.74
N TYR A 179 2.31 8.98 -19.95
CA TYR A 179 2.71 8.03 -18.92
C TYR A 179 4.19 8.17 -18.59
N ILE A 180 4.52 7.89 -17.34
CA ILE A 180 5.89 7.83 -16.81
C ILE A 180 6.11 6.39 -16.35
N PRO A 181 7.29 5.78 -16.56
CA PRO A 181 7.61 4.51 -15.94
C PRO A 181 7.41 4.59 -14.42
N THR A 182 6.65 3.63 -13.85
CA THR A 182 6.43 3.58 -12.41
C THR A 182 7.74 3.29 -11.68
N LEU A 183 8.45 2.25 -12.15
CA LEU A 183 9.75 1.84 -11.64
C LEU A 183 10.77 1.90 -12.77
N ALA A 184 12.00 2.27 -12.43
CA ALA A 184 13.11 2.35 -13.39
C ALA A 184 14.42 1.90 -12.72
N PRO A 185 15.39 1.43 -13.52
CA PRO A 185 16.74 1.20 -13.02
C PRO A 185 17.34 2.47 -12.42
N GLU A 186 18.28 2.29 -11.50
CA GLU A 186 18.95 3.42 -10.83
C GLU A 186 19.56 4.39 -11.85
N GLY A 187 19.25 5.67 -11.70
CA GLY A 187 19.69 6.73 -12.58
C GLY A 187 18.87 6.91 -13.85
N GLU A 188 17.92 6.04 -14.15
CA GLU A 188 16.97 6.20 -15.26
C GLU A 188 15.71 6.96 -14.80
N PHE A 189 14.93 7.44 -15.77
CA PHE A 189 13.74 8.22 -15.46
C PHE A 189 12.52 7.33 -15.19
N GLY A 190 11.98 7.47 -14.00
CA GLY A 190 10.74 6.84 -13.54
C GLY A 190 10.29 7.47 -12.25
N THR A 191 9.13 7.12 -11.73
CA THR A 191 8.67 7.67 -10.45
C THR A 191 9.41 7.07 -9.26
N MET A 192 9.88 5.83 -9.36
CA MET A 192 10.76 5.17 -8.39
C MET A 192 11.96 4.57 -9.13
N ASP A 193 13.14 5.14 -8.92
CA ASP A 193 14.38 4.78 -9.63
C ASP A 193 15.57 4.55 -8.69
N ARG A 194 15.30 4.20 -7.45
CA ARG A 194 16.31 4.08 -6.39
C ARG A 194 15.92 3.03 -5.36
N ASP A 195 16.79 2.79 -4.38
CA ASP A 195 16.55 1.87 -3.27
C ASP A 195 16.27 0.41 -3.72
N GLY A 196 16.76 0.00 -4.88
CA GLY A 196 16.51 -1.33 -5.42
C GLY A 196 15.13 -1.52 -6.04
N ALA A 197 14.45 -0.42 -6.43
CA ALA A 197 13.11 -0.46 -7.01
C ALA A 197 13.00 -1.39 -8.23
N TRP A 198 14.00 -1.38 -9.11
CA TRP A 198 14.01 -2.21 -10.30
C TRP A 198 14.10 -3.71 -9.99
N ASP A 199 15.00 -4.08 -9.08
CA ASP A 199 15.13 -5.47 -8.63
C ASP A 199 13.86 -5.94 -7.92
N ALA A 200 13.23 -5.07 -7.15
CA ALA A 200 11.95 -5.33 -6.50
C ALA A 200 10.83 -5.58 -7.52
N MET A 201 10.82 -4.83 -8.63
CA MET A 201 9.88 -5.05 -9.72
C MET A 201 10.04 -6.42 -10.37
N GLU A 202 11.27 -6.87 -10.62
CA GLU A 202 11.54 -8.19 -11.19
C GLU A 202 10.98 -9.30 -10.30
N VAL A 203 11.18 -9.20 -8.98
CA VAL A 203 10.61 -10.14 -8.01
C VAL A 203 9.08 -10.10 -8.00
N ALA A 204 8.49 -8.91 -8.08
CA ALA A 204 7.04 -8.73 -8.15
C ALA A 204 6.44 -9.32 -9.42
N MET A 205 7.11 -9.15 -10.57
CA MET A 205 6.72 -9.75 -11.85
C MET A 205 6.71 -11.27 -11.78
N ASP A 206 7.72 -11.85 -11.15
CA ASP A 206 7.82 -13.29 -10.95
C ASP A 206 6.64 -13.81 -10.09
N ALA A 207 6.28 -13.08 -9.05
CA ALA A 207 5.13 -13.38 -8.19
C ALA A 207 3.78 -13.31 -8.93
N LEU A 208 3.68 -12.50 -9.98
CA LEU A 208 2.48 -12.40 -10.81
C LEU A 208 2.30 -13.57 -11.79
N LYS A 209 3.26 -14.48 -11.87
CA LYS A 209 3.21 -15.70 -12.70
C LYS A 209 2.82 -15.44 -14.16
N GLY A 210 3.47 -14.48 -14.79
CA GLY A 210 3.29 -14.16 -16.20
C GLY A 210 2.04 -13.34 -16.54
N ARG A 211 1.27 -12.87 -15.55
CA ARG A 211 0.15 -11.93 -15.80
C ARG A 211 0.60 -10.60 -16.37
N GLY A 212 1.91 -10.33 -16.30
CA GLY A 212 2.48 -9.05 -16.69
C GLY A 212 2.18 -7.92 -15.70
N TYR A 213 3.10 -6.97 -15.63
CA TYR A 213 2.92 -5.73 -14.89
C TYR A 213 3.03 -4.56 -15.88
N ASP A 214 2.00 -3.74 -15.95
CA ASP A 214 2.03 -2.53 -16.77
C ASP A 214 2.82 -1.45 -16.01
N ASN A 215 4.12 -1.34 -16.29
CA ASN A 215 5.07 -0.47 -15.59
C ASN A 215 4.94 0.98 -16.06
N ARG A 216 3.77 1.57 -15.88
CA ARG A 216 3.54 2.98 -16.17
C ARG A 216 2.52 3.57 -15.20
N VAL A 217 2.63 4.86 -14.99
CA VAL A 217 1.66 5.65 -14.22
C VAL A 217 1.33 6.92 -15.01
N ALA A 218 0.07 7.32 -14.98
CA ALA A 218 -0.35 8.57 -15.62
C ALA A 218 0.43 9.75 -15.01
N ALA A 219 1.07 10.54 -15.86
CA ALA A 219 1.99 11.59 -15.43
C ALA A 219 1.35 12.61 -14.48
N LYS A 220 0.06 12.95 -14.69
CA LYS A 220 -0.67 13.87 -13.82
C LYS A 220 -0.76 13.40 -12.37
N SER A 221 -0.57 12.12 -12.11
CA SER A 221 -0.60 11.56 -10.75
C SER A 221 0.46 12.18 -9.84
N VAL A 222 1.62 12.57 -10.39
CA VAL A 222 2.72 13.16 -9.59
C VAL A 222 2.36 14.54 -9.03
N LEU A 223 1.41 15.25 -9.64
CA LEU A 223 1.02 16.60 -9.22
C LEU A 223 0.35 16.60 -7.84
N THR A 224 -0.23 15.48 -7.42
CA THR A 224 -0.90 15.36 -6.12
C THR A 224 0.06 15.17 -4.96
N MET A 225 1.27 14.69 -5.22
CA MET A 225 2.21 14.24 -4.20
C MET A 225 2.53 15.30 -3.13
N PRO A 226 2.88 16.56 -3.47
CA PRO A 226 3.25 17.55 -2.44
C PRO A 226 2.09 17.92 -1.50
N PHE A 227 0.87 17.65 -1.90
CA PHE A 227 -0.33 17.97 -1.11
C PHE A 227 -0.80 16.79 -0.24
N TYR A 228 -0.28 15.61 -0.47
CA TYR A 228 -0.63 14.42 0.30
C TYR A 228 0.30 14.25 1.48
N ARG A 229 -0.18 14.63 2.67
CA ARG A 229 0.62 14.71 3.89
C ARG A 229 -0.07 14.02 5.08
N PRO A 230 -0.17 12.69 5.08
CA PRO A 230 -0.91 11.94 6.12
C PRO A 230 -0.41 12.18 7.55
N TRP A 231 0.88 12.50 7.74
CA TRP A 231 1.43 12.76 9.07
C TRP A 231 0.68 13.85 9.83
N LEU A 232 0.05 14.81 9.12
CA LEU A 232 -0.74 15.88 9.73
C LEU A 232 -1.99 15.36 10.44
N ARG A 233 -2.45 14.16 10.08
CA ARG A 233 -3.62 13.50 10.70
C ARG A 233 -3.25 12.42 11.70
N LEU A 234 -1.97 12.12 11.85
CA LEU A 234 -1.50 11.05 12.74
C LEU A 234 -1.95 11.26 14.20
N LYS A 235 -2.08 12.52 14.64
CA LYS A 235 -2.59 12.88 15.97
C LYS A 235 -4.02 12.42 16.24
N HIS A 236 -4.79 12.15 15.20
CA HIS A 236 -6.20 11.74 15.32
C HIS A 236 -6.39 10.21 15.30
N VAL A 237 -5.34 9.44 15.12
CA VAL A 237 -5.40 7.97 15.23
C VAL A 237 -5.63 7.59 16.67
N LYS A 238 -6.71 6.81 16.93
CA LYS A 238 -7.13 6.37 18.27
C LYS A 238 -7.08 4.86 18.45
N ILE A 239 -6.67 4.12 17.43
CA ILE A 239 -6.49 2.67 17.49
C ILE A 239 -5.00 2.33 17.62
N PRO A 240 -4.65 1.17 18.18
CA PRO A 240 -3.26 0.73 18.19
C PRO A 240 -2.67 0.69 16.78
N MET A 241 -1.51 1.28 16.59
CA MET A 241 -0.82 1.30 15.30
C MET A 241 0.64 0.92 15.47
N LEU A 242 1.09 -0.05 14.68
CA LEU A 242 2.52 -0.37 14.53
C LEU A 242 3.04 0.31 13.26
N MET A 243 4.05 1.16 13.41
CA MET A 243 4.70 1.85 12.31
C MET A 243 6.16 1.40 12.22
N ILE A 244 6.54 0.84 11.07
CA ILE A 244 7.92 0.44 10.79
C ILE A 244 8.49 1.39 9.77
N GLY A 245 9.44 2.22 10.20
CA GLY A 245 10.13 3.20 9.35
C GLY A 245 11.53 2.72 9.00
N ALA A 246 11.95 2.95 7.74
CA ALA A 246 13.29 2.68 7.27
C ALA A 246 14.10 3.98 7.24
N THR A 247 15.20 4.03 7.99
CA THR A 247 15.98 5.27 8.17
C THR A 247 16.73 5.71 6.91
N GLY A 248 17.01 4.75 6.01
CA GLY A 248 17.67 5.00 4.72
C GLY A 248 16.70 5.10 3.53
N ASP A 249 15.40 5.20 3.76
CA ASP A 249 14.38 5.31 2.72
C ASP A 249 14.52 6.66 1.98
N THR A 250 14.81 6.61 0.68
CA THR A 250 14.89 7.79 -0.20
C THR A 250 13.72 7.90 -1.17
N VAL A 251 12.87 6.87 -1.23
CA VAL A 251 11.65 6.86 -2.06
C VAL A 251 10.48 7.53 -1.32
N ALA A 252 10.24 7.09 -0.09
CA ALA A 252 9.29 7.69 0.84
C ALA A 252 10.01 8.05 2.14
N PRO A 253 10.75 9.16 2.18
CA PRO A 253 11.58 9.50 3.33
C PRO A 253 10.80 9.43 4.64
N PHE A 254 11.33 8.66 5.60
CA PHE A 254 10.70 8.51 6.90
C PHE A 254 10.89 9.77 7.74
N VAL A 255 9.80 10.47 7.97
CA VAL A 255 9.79 11.76 8.69
C VAL A 255 9.77 11.54 10.21
N SER A 256 10.80 10.89 10.73
CA SER A 256 10.92 10.47 12.12
C SER A 256 10.65 11.61 13.11
N ASP A 257 11.24 12.79 12.89
CA ASP A 257 11.08 13.94 13.77
C ASP A 257 9.63 14.44 13.83
N LYS A 258 8.92 14.40 12.71
CA LYS A 258 7.50 14.78 12.65
C LYS A 258 6.65 13.77 13.41
N VAL A 259 6.89 12.49 13.21
CA VAL A 259 6.18 11.41 13.91
C VAL A 259 6.40 11.50 15.43
N ARG A 260 7.63 11.69 15.87
CA ARG A 260 7.97 11.86 17.30
C ARG A 260 7.33 13.10 17.90
N ARG A 261 7.29 14.19 17.16
CA ARG A 261 6.70 15.45 17.60
C ARG A 261 5.20 15.34 17.81
N VAL A 262 4.50 14.56 16.95
CA VAL A 262 3.09 14.24 17.16
C VAL A 262 2.89 13.49 18.47
N GLY A 263 3.78 12.56 18.82
CA GLY A 263 3.80 11.88 20.13
C GLY A 263 2.53 11.13 20.44
N ASN A 264 1.86 10.54 19.45
CA ASN A 264 0.62 9.80 19.66
C ASN A 264 0.89 8.51 20.45
N PRO A 265 0.32 8.32 21.67
CA PRO A 265 0.57 7.14 22.50
C PRO A 265 0.02 5.84 21.89
N HIS A 266 -0.91 5.91 20.94
CA HIS A 266 -1.42 4.73 20.22
C HIS A 266 -0.45 4.18 19.19
N VAL A 267 0.54 4.97 18.77
CA VAL A 267 1.47 4.63 17.70
C VAL A 267 2.79 4.11 18.29
N GLN A 268 3.08 2.85 18.00
CA GLN A 268 4.38 2.25 18.29
C GLN A 268 5.25 2.37 17.04
N VAL A 269 6.39 3.04 17.15
CA VAL A 269 7.34 3.22 16.06
C VAL A 269 8.54 2.30 16.23
N ILE A 270 8.88 1.55 15.19
CA ILE A 270 10.11 0.78 15.07
C ILE A 270 10.86 1.32 13.87
N GLU A 271 12.07 1.80 14.12
CA GLU A 271 12.98 2.24 13.05
C GLU A 271 13.99 1.14 12.75
N ILE A 272 14.18 0.87 11.45
CA ILE A 272 15.16 -0.09 10.97
C ILE A 272 16.16 0.58 10.04
N ASP A 273 17.41 0.14 10.10
CA ASP A 273 18.47 0.58 9.19
C ASP A 273 18.33 -0.14 7.85
N ALA A 274 17.56 0.46 6.95
CA ALA A 274 17.18 -0.13 5.68
C ALA A 274 16.77 0.95 4.68
N ASN A 275 16.74 0.60 3.40
CA ASN A 275 16.12 1.42 2.37
C ASN A 275 14.62 1.08 2.22
N HIS A 276 13.95 1.68 1.23
CA HIS A 276 12.51 1.53 1.02
C HIS A 276 12.07 0.08 0.73
N PHE A 277 12.86 -0.67 -0.04
CA PHE A 277 12.50 -2.01 -0.51
C PHE A 277 13.11 -3.15 0.32
N ASP A 278 14.14 -2.90 1.12
CA ASP A 278 14.79 -3.93 1.95
C ASP A 278 13.81 -4.71 2.85
N PRO A 279 12.79 -4.08 3.47
CA PRO A 279 11.87 -4.80 4.36
C PRO A 279 11.02 -5.89 3.70
N TYR A 280 10.89 -5.85 2.37
CA TYR A 280 10.14 -6.86 1.63
C TYR A 280 10.90 -8.15 1.42
N PHE A 281 12.21 -8.13 1.60
CA PHE A 281 13.12 -9.21 1.20
C PHE A 281 14.04 -9.63 2.33
N ASP A 282 14.60 -10.85 2.21
CA ASP A 282 15.67 -11.31 3.09
C ASP A 282 16.92 -10.41 2.95
N PRO A 283 17.66 -10.19 4.02
CA PRO A 283 17.52 -10.81 5.36
C PRO A 283 16.54 -10.09 6.30
N LEU A 284 15.94 -8.95 5.93
CA LEU A 284 15.14 -8.14 6.85
C LEU A 284 13.69 -8.61 7.00
N PHE A 285 13.11 -9.22 5.96
CA PHE A 285 11.72 -9.64 5.95
C PHE A 285 11.30 -10.46 7.18
N PRO A 286 12.05 -11.50 7.62
CA PRO A 286 11.63 -12.29 8.79
C PRO A 286 11.48 -11.46 10.07
N GLY A 287 12.36 -10.51 10.31
CA GLY A 287 12.31 -9.63 11.47
C GLY A 287 11.15 -8.65 11.41
N VAL A 288 10.92 -8.06 10.24
CA VAL A 288 9.76 -7.17 9.98
C VAL A 288 8.45 -7.92 10.20
N LEU A 289 8.33 -9.12 9.63
CA LEU A 289 7.16 -9.97 9.81
C LEU A 289 6.95 -10.37 11.28
N ALA A 290 8.02 -10.68 12.01
CA ALA A 290 7.93 -11.05 13.43
C ALA A 290 7.33 -9.92 14.27
N HIS A 291 7.72 -8.67 14.04
CA HIS A 291 7.12 -7.51 14.70
C HIS A 291 5.61 -7.38 14.38
N GLN A 292 5.23 -7.61 13.15
CA GLN A 292 3.84 -7.52 12.71
C GLN A 292 2.99 -8.66 13.30
N LEU A 293 3.48 -9.88 13.29
CA LEU A 293 2.79 -11.03 13.90
C LEU A 293 2.62 -10.86 15.41
N LYS A 294 3.64 -10.34 16.11
CA LYS A 294 3.54 -10.02 17.54
C LYS A 294 2.46 -8.98 17.80
N PHE A 295 2.38 -7.96 16.98
CA PHE A 295 1.34 -6.93 17.08
C PHE A 295 -0.06 -7.52 16.87
N LEU A 296 -0.24 -8.39 15.88
CA LEU A 296 -1.53 -9.03 15.56
C LEU A 296 -2.05 -9.98 16.68
N ARG A 297 -1.18 -10.49 17.52
CA ARG A 297 -1.51 -11.40 18.63
C ARG A 297 -1.96 -10.71 19.92
N ARG A 298 -2.11 -9.39 19.92
CA ARG A 298 -2.57 -8.62 21.09
C ARG A 298 -4.03 -8.88 21.45
#